data_cfd2239e744a32f898ae4970ff1ee3ae
#
_entry.id   cfd2239e744a32f898ae4970ff1ee3ae
#
_cell.length_a   1.000
_cell.length_b   1.000
_cell.length_c   1.000
_cell.angle_alpha   90.00
_cell.angle_beta   90.00
_cell.angle_gamma   90.00
#
_symmetry.space_group_name_H-M   'P 1'
#
loop_
_entity.id
_entity.type
_entity.pdbx_description
1 polymer ?
#
loop_
_entity_poly.entity_id
_entity_poly.type
_entity_poly.pdbx_seq_one_letter_code
_entity_poly.pdbx_strand_id
1 'polypeptide(L)'
;HVMGKLIYEGGPKAEIEDRALTHLQLVITAKLRRGEPFSFTWKEDVSLGGGRTTVWIHAGSSLVFKYFGSRQPAINRAWIDALALAANAPTGLYLTPEPAEGSRLEPAPA
;
A
#
# COMPACT_ATOMS: atom_id res chain seq x y z
N HIS A 1 -2.64 -7.35 -16.78
CA HIS A 1 -2.47 -7.03 -15.37
C HIS A 1 -3.57 -7.61 -14.52
N VAL A 2 -3.17 -8.17 -13.40
CA VAL A 2 -4.08 -8.83 -12.47
C VAL A 2 -4.42 -7.84 -11.37
N MET A 3 -5.65 -7.31 -11.39
CA MET A 3 -6.05 -6.24 -10.48
C MET A 3 -6.89 -6.75 -9.32
N GLY A 4 -6.39 -6.46 -8.12
CA GLY A 4 -7.15 -6.65 -6.90
C GLY A 4 -7.71 -5.34 -6.39
N LYS A 5 -8.16 -5.32 -5.16
CA LYS A 5 -8.66 -4.08 -4.55
C LYS A 5 -8.51 -4.10 -3.04
N LEU A 6 -8.26 -2.92 -2.51
CA LEU A 6 -8.31 -2.66 -1.07
C LEU A 6 -9.61 -1.93 -0.78
N ILE A 7 -10.41 -2.48 0.11
CA ILE A 7 -11.71 -1.90 0.46
C ILE A 7 -11.62 -1.39 1.90
N TYR A 8 -11.89 -0.10 2.08
CA TYR A 8 -11.83 0.56 3.37
C TYR A 8 -13.22 0.73 3.96
N GLU A 9 -13.46 0.13 5.14
CA GLU A 9 -14.71 0.28 5.90
C GLU A 9 -15.96 -0.02 5.07
N GLY A 10 -15.85 -0.95 4.12
CA GLY A 10 -16.96 -1.31 3.25
C GLY A 10 -17.36 -0.24 2.25
N GLY A 11 -16.58 0.83 2.12
CA GLY A 11 -16.87 1.96 1.25
C GLY A 11 -15.82 2.14 0.17
N PRO A 12 -14.92 3.12 0.29
CA PRO A 12 -13.95 3.42 -0.75
C PRO A 12 -13.11 2.22 -1.14
N LYS A 13 -12.82 2.09 -2.44
CA LYS A 13 -12.05 0.99 -3.00
C LYS A 13 -10.88 1.55 -3.77
N ALA A 14 -9.69 0.97 -3.53
CA ALA A 14 -8.51 1.27 -4.33
C ALA A 14 -8.23 0.06 -5.21
N GLU A 15 -8.22 0.23 -6.52
CA GLU A 15 -7.87 -0.85 -7.43
C GLU A 15 -6.36 -0.89 -7.57
N ILE A 16 -5.77 -2.02 -7.20
CA ILE A 16 -4.33 -2.18 -7.08
C ILE A 16 -3.95 -3.55 -7.64
N GLU A 17 -2.91 -3.58 -8.46
CA GLU A 17 -2.37 -4.84 -8.96
C GLU A 17 -2.10 -5.82 -7.82
N ASP A 18 -2.41 -7.09 -8.02
CA ASP A 18 -2.22 -8.12 -6.99
C ASP A 18 -0.82 -8.10 -6.38
N ARG A 19 0.20 -7.93 -7.22
CA ARG A 19 1.57 -7.89 -6.75
C ARG A 19 1.81 -6.72 -5.79
N ALA A 20 1.36 -5.53 -6.19
CA ALA A 20 1.49 -4.34 -5.34
C ALA A 20 0.65 -4.47 -4.08
N LEU A 21 -0.56 -5.02 -4.22
CA LEU A 21 -1.46 -5.19 -3.08
C LEU A 21 -0.88 -6.14 -2.03
N THR A 22 -0.18 -7.20 -2.47
CA THR A 22 0.48 -8.12 -1.56
C THR A 22 1.52 -7.38 -0.70
N HIS A 23 2.32 -6.53 -1.35
CA HIS A 23 3.36 -5.77 -0.63
C HIS A 23 2.73 -4.75 0.31
N LEU A 24 1.67 -4.07 -0.13
CA LEU A 24 0.93 -3.13 0.72
C LEU A 24 0.34 -3.84 1.93
N GLN A 25 -0.23 -5.03 1.73
CA GLN A 25 -0.82 -5.78 2.85
C GLN A 25 0.21 -6.08 3.93
N LEU A 26 1.41 -6.48 3.53
CA LEU A 26 2.47 -6.78 4.49
C LEU A 26 2.85 -5.56 5.32
N VAL A 27 3.00 -4.41 4.66
CA VAL A 27 3.37 -3.16 5.34
C VAL A 27 2.25 -2.68 6.25
N ILE A 28 1.02 -2.66 5.74
CA ILE A 28 -0.14 -2.21 6.52
C ILE A 28 -0.35 -3.10 7.74
N THR A 29 -0.29 -4.41 7.55
CA THR A 29 -0.46 -5.37 8.64
C THR A 29 0.62 -5.18 9.71
N ALA A 30 1.86 -4.96 9.30
CA ALA A 30 2.96 -4.75 10.25
C ALA A 30 2.74 -3.48 11.07
N LYS A 31 2.28 -2.39 10.43
CA LYS A 31 1.98 -1.15 11.14
C LYS A 31 0.87 -1.36 12.16
N LEU A 32 -0.20 -2.01 11.74
CA LEU A 32 -1.36 -2.21 12.62
C LEU A 32 -1.04 -3.14 13.79
N ARG A 33 -0.18 -4.12 13.59
CA ARG A 33 0.26 -5.00 14.68
C ARG A 33 1.03 -4.24 15.76
N ARG A 34 1.70 -3.17 15.40
CA ARG A 34 2.39 -2.32 16.35
C ARG A 34 1.51 -1.21 16.91
N GLY A 35 0.24 -1.17 16.50
CA GLY A 35 -0.68 -0.14 16.95
C GLY A 35 -0.36 1.25 16.38
N GLU A 36 0.30 1.31 15.23
CA GLU A 36 0.72 2.58 14.63
C GLU A 36 -0.26 3.00 13.55
N PRO A 37 -1.06 4.04 13.77
CA PRO A 37 -1.97 4.53 12.73
C PRO A 37 -1.21 5.33 11.68
N PHE A 38 -1.80 5.42 10.49
CA PHE A 38 -1.18 6.16 9.38
C PHE A 38 -2.25 6.46 8.34
N SER A 39 -1.94 7.39 7.43
CA SER A 39 -2.83 7.65 6.30
C SER A 39 -2.36 6.88 5.08
N PHE A 40 -3.30 6.54 4.21
CA PHE A 40 -3.03 5.91 2.93
C PHE A 40 -3.75 6.66 1.84
N THR A 41 -3.02 7.05 0.80
CA THR A 41 -3.56 7.81 -0.31
C THR A 41 -3.38 7.03 -1.60
N TRP A 42 -4.42 7.00 -2.42
CA TRP A 42 -4.32 6.42 -3.76
C TRP A 42 -4.96 7.37 -4.77
N LYS A 43 -4.54 7.22 -6.02
CA LYS A 43 -5.12 7.98 -7.13
C LYS A 43 -6.35 7.28 -7.66
N GLU A 44 -7.39 8.06 -7.90
CA GLU A 44 -8.58 7.55 -8.55
C GLU A 44 -8.35 7.46 -10.06
N ASP A 45 -9.09 6.54 -10.70
CA ASP A 45 -9.03 6.42 -12.15
C ASP A 45 -9.50 7.72 -12.79
N VAL A 46 -8.92 8.04 -13.94
CA VAL A 46 -9.31 9.20 -14.74
C VAL A 46 -10.80 9.19 -15.05
N SER A 47 -11.36 7.99 -15.30
CA SER A 47 -12.80 7.84 -15.56
C SER A 47 -13.66 8.29 -14.38
N LEU A 48 -13.11 8.34 -13.17
CA LEU A 48 -13.79 8.78 -11.96
C LEU A 48 -13.37 10.19 -11.53
N GLY A 49 -12.76 10.94 -12.42
CA GLY A 49 -12.34 12.31 -12.15
C GLY A 49 -10.86 12.51 -11.92
N GLY A 50 -10.10 11.45 -11.79
CA GLY A 50 -8.63 11.55 -11.68
C GLY A 50 -8.11 12.15 -10.39
N GLY A 51 -8.93 12.28 -9.35
CA GLY A 51 -8.50 12.80 -8.07
C GLY A 51 -7.75 11.78 -7.24
N ARG A 52 -7.63 12.07 -5.96
CA ARG A 52 -7.01 11.13 -5.02
C ARG A 52 -7.89 10.99 -3.78
N THR A 53 -7.79 9.83 -3.15
CA THR A 53 -8.52 9.54 -1.91
C THR A 53 -7.51 9.20 -0.82
N THR A 54 -7.69 9.80 0.35
CA THR A 54 -6.87 9.50 1.51
C THR A 54 -7.75 8.96 2.62
N VAL A 55 -7.34 7.87 3.23
CA VAL A 55 -8.04 7.28 4.37
C VAL A 55 -7.09 7.21 5.56
N TRP A 56 -7.66 7.29 6.76
CA TRP A 56 -6.91 7.13 8.00
C TRP A 56 -7.08 5.70 8.47
N ILE A 57 -5.97 4.96 8.54
CA ILE A 57 -5.98 3.55 8.92
C ILE A 57 -5.45 3.40 10.32
N HIS A 58 -6.19 2.68 11.15
CA HIS A 58 -5.83 2.42 12.54
C HIS A 58 -6.26 1.00 12.92
N ALA A 59 -5.92 0.57 14.12
CA ALA A 59 -6.15 -0.81 14.55
C ALA A 59 -7.62 -1.23 14.48
N GLY A 60 -8.55 -0.28 14.59
CA GLY A 60 -9.98 -0.56 14.51
C GLY A 60 -10.55 -0.49 13.09
N SER A 61 -9.74 -0.17 12.10
CA SER A 61 -10.23 -0.07 10.72
C SER A 61 -10.58 -1.43 10.16
N SER A 62 -11.71 -1.51 9.44
CA SER A 62 -12.10 -2.72 8.73
C SER A 62 -11.53 -2.65 7.31
N LEU A 63 -10.58 -3.53 7.02
CA LEU A 63 -9.90 -3.56 5.72
C LEU A 63 -10.11 -4.90 5.06
N VAL A 64 -10.39 -4.87 3.76
CA VAL A 64 -10.48 -6.09 2.94
C VAL A 64 -9.46 -5.97 1.81
N PHE A 65 -8.56 -6.95 1.75
CA PHE A 65 -7.59 -7.06 0.65
C PHE A 65 -8.11 -8.17 -0.25
N LYS A 66 -8.66 -7.80 -1.38
CA LYS A 66 -9.27 -8.76 -2.30
C LYS A 66 -8.36 -8.94 -3.51
N TYR A 67 -7.92 -10.16 -3.74
CA TYR A 67 -7.01 -10.50 -4.84
C TYR A 67 -7.77 -11.13 -5.98
N PHE A 68 -7.35 -10.84 -7.20
CA PHE A 68 -7.92 -11.45 -8.38
C PHE A 68 -7.46 -12.90 -8.53
N GLY A 69 -6.14 -13.13 -8.38
CA GLY A 69 -5.55 -14.45 -8.51
C GLY A 69 -5.43 -15.17 -7.19
N SER A 70 -5.26 -16.48 -7.25
CA SER A 70 -5.10 -17.32 -6.05
C SER A 70 -3.64 -17.55 -5.68
N ARG A 71 -2.70 -17.24 -6.60
CA ARG A 71 -1.28 -17.45 -6.36
C ARG A 71 -0.64 -16.21 -5.74
N GLN A 72 0.08 -16.42 -4.64
CA GLN A 72 0.75 -15.31 -3.99
C GLN A 72 1.99 -14.91 -4.77
N PRO A 73 2.16 -13.63 -5.12
CA PRO A 73 3.36 -13.16 -5.80
C PRO A 73 4.60 -13.27 -4.91
N ALA A 74 5.75 -13.37 -5.56
CA ALA A 74 7.02 -13.34 -4.84
C ALA A 74 7.23 -11.96 -4.21
N ILE A 75 7.85 -11.93 -3.03
CA ILE A 75 8.04 -10.70 -2.27
C ILE A 75 9.35 -10.03 -2.65
N ASN A 76 9.28 -8.74 -2.96
CA ASN A 76 10.43 -7.89 -3.20
C ASN A 76 10.72 -7.10 -1.93
N ARG A 77 11.75 -7.51 -1.18
CA ARG A 77 12.05 -6.88 0.11
C ARG A 77 12.35 -5.40 -0.02
N ALA A 78 12.99 -4.97 -1.11
CA ALA A 78 13.27 -3.56 -1.34
C ALA A 78 11.99 -2.75 -1.43
N TRP A 79 10.94 -3.34 -2.03
CA TRP A 79 9.65 -2.67 -2.11
C TRP A 79 8.98 -2.54 -0.74
N ILE A 80 9.06 -3.60 0.06
CA ILE A 80 8.55 -3.55 1.43
C ILE A 80 9.22 -2.40 2.20
N ASP A 81 10.54 -2.27 2.07
CA ASP A 81 11.28 -1.22 2.76
C ASP A 81 10.87 0.17 2.28
N ALA A 82 10.68 0.34 0.97
CA ALA A 82 10.25 1.62 0.39
C ALA A 82 8.85 2.00 0.88
N LEU A 83 7.94 1.04 0.90
CA LEU A 83 6.57 1.28 1.36
C LEU A 83 6.54 1.60 2.86
N ALA A 84 7.33 0.89 3.65
CA ALA A 84 7.40 1.14 5.09
C ALA A 84 7.95 2.54 5.37
N LEU A 85 8.94 2.96 4.60
CA LEU A 85 9.49 4.31 4.74
C LEU A 85 8.43 5.37 4.43
N ALA A 86 7.65 5.17 3.36
CA ALA A 86 6.57 6.07 3.01
C ALA A 86 5.51 6.11 4.12
N ALA A 87 5.16 4.96 4.68
CA ALA A 87 4.15 4.88 5.72
C ALA A 87 4.55 5.64 6.98
N ASN A 88 5.84 5.76 7.24
CA ASN A 88 6.36 6.48 8.41
C ASN A 88 6.53 7.99 8.15
N ALA A 89 6.40 8.43 6.91
CA ALA A 89 6.53 9.84 6.59
C ALA A 89 5.26 10.61 6.96
N PRO A 90 5.38 11.91 7.26
CA PRO A 90 4.20 12.73 7.58
C PRO A 90 3.16 12.77 6.45
N THR A 91 3.57 12.58 5.21
CA THR A 91 2.67 12.55 4.06
C THR A 91 1.89 11.24 3.97
N GLY A 92 2.28 10.21 4.71
CA GLY A 92 1.58 8.95 4.75
C GLY A 92 1.96 7.98 3.65
N LEU A 93 1.34 6.80 3.70
CA LEU A 93 1.63 5.73 2.75
C LEU A 93 0.99 6.01 1.39
N TYR A 94 1.73 5.76 0.35
CA TYR A 94 1.23 5.73 -1.02
C TYR A 94 1.98 4.61 -1.74
N LEU A 95 1.42 4.15 -2.86
CA LEU A 95 2.05 3.10 -3.63
C LEU A 95 3.26 3.64 -4.37
N THR A 96 4.44 3.29 -3.89
CA THR A 96 5.69 3.68 -4.55
C THR A 96 5.94 2.77 -5.75
N PRO A 97 6.71 3.23 -6.74
CA PRO A 97 7.14 2.33 -7.82
C PRO A 97 7.95 1.18 -7.27
N GLU A 98 7.84 0.02 -7.90
CA GLU A 98 8.61 -1.14 -7.46
C GLU A 98 10.09 -0.91 -7.74
N PRO A 99 10.96 -0.92 -6.71
CA PRO A 99 12.40 -0.80 -6.93
C PRO A 99 12.98 -2.10 -7.47
N ALA A 100 14.20 -2.03 -8.00
CA ALA A 100 14.88 -3.23 -8.43
C ALA A 100 15.11 -4.15 -7.23
N GLU A 101 14.90 -5.45 -7.44
CA GLU A 101 15.08 -6.44 -6.38
C GLU A 101 16.53 -6.40 -5.89
N GLY A 102 16.70 -6.43 -4.56
CA GLY A 102 18.01 -6.34 -3.96
C GLY A 102 18.57 -4.93 -3.82
N SER A 103 17.83 -3.91 -4.27
CA SER A 103 18.28 -2.53 -4.13
C SER A 103 18.26 -2.10 -2.67
N ARG A 104 19.07 -1.09 -2.35
CA ARG A 104 19.11 -0.51 -1.00
C ARG A 104 18.46 0.84 -0.99
N LEU A 105 17.76 1.12 0.12
CA LEU A 105 17.28 2.45 0.38
C LEU A 105 18.37 3.16 1.18
N GLU A 106 19.07 4.07 0.51
CA GLU A 106 20.13 4.85 1.15
C GLU A 106 19.53 6.12 1.74
N PRO A 107 19.97 6.54 2.94
CA PRO A 107 19.59 7.85 3.41
C PRO A 107 20.19 8.92 2.49
N ALA A 108 19.54 10.08 2.40
CA ALA A 108 20.07 11.15 1.60
C ALA A 108 21.48 11.50 2.07
N PRO A 109 22.42 11.76 1.16
CA PRO A 109 23.76 12.15 1.57
C PRO A 109 23.72 13.44 2.38
N ALA A 110 24.55 13.48 3.39
CA ALA A 110 24.62 14.64 4.25
C ALA A 110 25.14 15.87 3.50
#